data_89aef9ca580e8eedaf4505186086a075
#
_entry.id   89aef9ca580e8eedaf4505186086a075
#
_cell.length_a   1.000
_cell.length_b   1.000
_cell.length_c   1.000
_cell.angle_alpha   90.00
_cell.angle_beta   90.00
_cell.angle_gamma   90.00
#
_symmetry.space_group_name_H-M   'P 1'
#
loop_
_entity.id
_entity.type
_entity.pdbx_description
1 polymer ?
#
loop_
_entity_poly.entity_id
_entity_poly.type
_entity_poly.pdbx_seq_one_letter_code
_entity_poly.pdbx_strand_id
1 'polypeptide(L)'
;MEETIMSMKTNHQLPLPEVLKQEYPLSKELQKAKLLRDQEIRRIFTGESDKFVVLVGPCSADNEDTVCEYVNRLKKVADKVSDKLMIIPRVYTNKPRTTGDGYKGMLHQPDPDKAPDLL
;
A
#
# COMPACT_ATOMS: atom_id res chain seq x y z
N MET A 1 25.31 -36.95 16.06
CA MET A 1 24.12 -36.13 15.68
C MET A 1 24.64 -34.97 14.84
N GLU A 2 24.40 -35.03 13.54
CA GLU A 2 24.72 -33.90 12.66
C GLU A 2 23.76 -32.74 12.98
N GLU A 3 24.29 -31.63 13.49
CA GLU A 3 23.54 -30.40 13.58
C GLU A 3 23.22 -29.96 12.16
N THR A 4 21.97 -30.08 11.80
CA THR A 4 21.45 -29.47 10.54
C THR A 4 21.63 -27.97 10.65
N ILE A 5 22.65 -27.42 10.00
CA ILE A 5 22.87 -25.98 9.90
C ILE A 5 21.71 -25.42 9.10
N MET A 6 20.73 -24.87 9.79
CA MET A 6 19.66 -24.10 9.12
C MET A 6 20.29 -22.88 8.44
N SER A 7 20.18 -22.80 7.14
CA SER A 7 20.71 -21.69 6.34
C SER A 7 19.94 -20.38 6.53
N MET A 8 18.84 -20.41 7.29
CA MET A 8 17.99 -19.24 7.56
C MET A 8 17.97 -18.92 9.05
N LYS A 9 18.14 -17.65 9.36
CA LYS A 9 17.99 -17.09 10.72
C LYS A 9 16.68 -16.30 10.78
N THR A 10 15.80 -16.67 11.69
CA THR A 10 14.60 -15.89 12.00
C THR A 10 15.01 -14.71 12.89
N ASN A 11 14.87 -13.49 12.39
CA ASN A 11 15.20 -12.29 13.15
C ASN A 11 14.00 -11.76 13.94
N HIS A 12 12.80 -11.90 13.39
CA HIS A 12 11.57 -11.38 14.00
C HIS A 12 10.36 -12.20 13.53
N GLN A 13 9.39 -12.38 14.41
CA GLN A 13 8.10 -13.00 14.08
C GLN A 13 7.08 -11.88 13.86
N LEU A 14 6.51 -11.83 12.67
CA LEU A 14 5.45 -10.88 12.35
C LEU A 14 4.12 -11.30 13.01
N PRO A 15 3.29 -10.34 13.43
CA PRO A 15 1.95 -10.63 13.91
C PRO A 15 1.08 -11.22 12.80
N LEU A 16 0.12 -12.03 13.18
CA LEU A 16 -0.87 -12.55 12.24
C LEU A 16 -1.73 -11.41 11.67
N PRO A 17 -2.19 -11.50 10.41
CA PRO A 17 -3.06 -10.48 9.79
C PRO A 17 -4.32 -10.16 10.61
N GLU A 18 -4.86 -11.15 11.31
CA GLU A 18 -6.03 -10.99 12.18
C GLU A 18 -5.75 -10.06 13.36
N VAL A 19 -4.55 -10.15 13.94
CA VAL A 19 -4.11 -9.29 15.05
C VAL A 19 -4.02 -7.85 14.57
N LEU A 20 -3.40 -7.61 13.39
CA LEU A 20 -3.31 -6.29 12.80
C LEU A 20 -4.68 -5.68 12.48
N LYS A 21 -5.62 -6.48 11.97
CA LYS A 21 -6.99 -6.02 11.72
C LYS A 21 -7.76 -5.67 12.98
N GLN A 22 -7.42 -6.30 14.12
CA GLN A 22 -8.01 -5.95 15.42
C GLN A 22 -7.38 -4.68 15.99
N GLU A 23 -6.09 -4.49 15.81
CA GLU A 23 -5.35 -3.31 16.28
C GLU A 23 -5.68 -2.06 15.44
N TYR A 24 -5.82 -2.24 14.11
CA TYR A 24 -6.14 -1.17 13.15
C TYR A 24 -7.48 -1.44 12.43
N PRO A 25 -8.62 -1.42 13.12
CA PRO A 25 -9.89 -1.73 12.51
C PRO A 25 -10.36 -0.60 11.59
N LEU A 26 -10.91 -0.97 10.43
CA LEU A 26 -11.59 0.00 9.58
C LEU A 26 -12.89 0.45 10.25
N SER A 27 -13.15 1.76 10.26
CA SER A 27 -14.45 2.27 10.68
C SER A 27 -15.57 1.76 9.76
N LYS A 28 -16.82 1.76 10.26
CA LYS A 28 -17.98 1.33 9.45
C LYS A 28 -18.14 2.16 8.19
N GLU A 29 -17.83 3.45 8.24
CA GLU A 29 -17.85 4.37 7.10
C GLU A 29 -16.82 3.97 6.06
N LEU A 30 -15.59 3.68 6.48
CA LEU A 30 -14.51 3.24 5.58
C LEU A 30 -14.80 1.86 4.98
N GLN A 31 -15.37 0.93 5.74
CA GLN A 31 -15.82 -0.36 5.22
C GLN A 31 -16.86 -0.20 4.12
N LYS A 32 -17.86 0.67 4.34
CA LYS A 32 -18.89 0.98 3.34
C LYS A 32 -18.29 1.65 2.10
N ALA A 33 -17.40 2.62 2.29
CA ALA A 33 -16.72 3.30 1.18
C ALA A 33 -15.89 2.32 0.35
N LYS A 34 -15.16 1.41 1.01
CA LYS A 34 -14.40 0.35 0.33
C LYS A 34 -15.32 -0.54 -0.49
N LEU A 35 -16.42 -1.02 0.07
CA LEU A 35 -17.37 -1.88 -0.63
C LEU A 35 -17.91 -1.21 -1.91
N LEU A 36 -18.31 0.05 -1.82
CA LEU A 36 -18.80 0.81 -2.98
C LEU A 36 -17.73 0.98 -4.06
N ARG A 37 -16.48 1.23 -3.67
CA ARG A 37 -15.36 1.32 -4.60
C ARG A 37 -15.05 -0.02 -5.27
N ASP A 38 -15.06 -1.12 -4.53
CA ASP A 38 -14.83 -2.46 -5.07
C ASP A 38 -15.92 -2.81 -6.11
N GLN A 39 -17.17 -2.44 -5.85
CA GLN A 39 -18.28 -2.61 -6.81
C GLN A 39 -18.08 -1.76 -8.07
N GLU A 40 -17.69 -0.51 -7.93
CA GLU A 40 -17.43 0.37 -9.07
C GLU A 40 -16.26 -0.12 -9.92
N ILE A 41 -15.17 -0.55 -9.30
CA ILE A 41 -14.03 -1.16 -10.00
C ILE A 41 -14.48 -2.38 -10.79
N ARG A 42 -15.30 -3.25 -10.19
CA ARG A 42 -15.87 -4.42 -10.89
C ARG A 42 -16.66 -3.99 -12.11
N ARG A 43 -17.56 -3.01 -11.99
CA ARG A 43 -18.36 -2.48 -13.10
C ARG A 43 -17.52 -1.95 -14.24
N ILE A 44 -16.39 -1.31 -13.95
CA ILE A 44 -15.45 -0.85 -14.97
C ILE A 44 -14.86 -2.05 -15.74
N PHE A 45 -14.38 -3.06 -15.02
CA PHE A 45 -13.77 -4.25 -15.66
C PHE A 45 -14.77 -5.15 -16.38
N THR A 46 -16.06 -5.10 -16.03
CA THR A 46 -17.13 -5.83 -16.75
C THR A 46 -17.73 -5.03 -17.89
N GLY A 47 -17.28 -3.78 -18.11
CA GLY A 47 -17.81 -2.93 -19.18
C GLY A 47 -19.18 -2.28 -18.87
N GLU A 48 -19.62 -2.34 -17.61
CA GLU A 48 -20.84 -1.69 -17.15
C GLU A 48 -20.67 -0.19 -16.82
N SER A 49 -19.43 0.28 -16.81
CA SER A 49 -19.06 1.67 -16.54
C SER A 49 -17.99 2.12 -17.53
N ASP A 50 -18.16 3.30 -18.11
CA ASP A 50 -17.24 3.90 -19.10
C ASP A 50 -16.04 4.62 -18.46
N LYS A 51 -15.87 4.51 -17.15
CA LYS A 51 -14.73 5.13 -16.46
C LYS A 51 -13.43 4.38 -16.70
N PHE A 52 -12.31 5.12 -16.61
CA PHE A 52 -10.99 4.51 -16.61
C PHE A 52 -10.48 4.35 -15.18
N VAL A 53 -9.81 3.21 -14.92
CA VAL A 53 -9.05 3.02 -13.69
C VAL A 53 -7.65 3.59 -13.86
N VAL A 54 -7.25 4.45 -12.94
CA VAL A 54 -5.91 5.08 -12.91
C VAL A 54 -5.24 4.74 -11.58
N LEU A 55 -4.16 3.96 -11.65
CA LEU A 55 -3.31 3.67 -10.49
C LEU A 55 -2.14 4.66 -10.50
N VAL A 56 -2.07 5.52 -9.51
CA VAL A 56 -1.06 6.58 -9.44
C VAL A 56 -0.58 6.78 -8.00
N GLY A 57 0.70 7.04 -7.85
CA GLY A 57 1.30 7.26 -6.53
C GLY A 57 2.72 7.76 -6.62
N PRO A 58 3.34 8.13 -5.48
CA PRO A 58 4.72 8.56 -5.43
C PRO A 58 5.65 7.43 -5.88
N CYS A 59 6.89 7.80 -6.21
CA CYS A 59 7.90 6.85 -6.70
C CYS A 59 8.19 5.75 -5.68
N SER A 60 8.23 6.09 -4.39
CA SER A 60 8.47 5.17 -3.28
C SER A 60 7.76 5.68 -2.02
N ALA A 61 7.49 4.77 -1.08
CA ALA A 61 6.89 5.08 0.21
C ALA A 61 7.99 5.14 1.31
N ASP A 62 8.99 5.98 1.06
CA ASP A 62 10.15 6.16 1.93
C ASP A 62 9.91 7.11 3.10
N ASN A 63 8.86 7.92 3.02
CA ASN A 63 8.46 8.84 4.08
C ASN A 63 6.95 8.86 4.23
N GLU A 64 6.46 8.52 5.40
CA GLU A 64 5.04 8.36 5.71
C GLU A 64 4.25 9.66 5.55
N ASP A 65 4.75 10.77 6.10
CA ASP A 65 4.08 12.06 6.04
C ASP A 65 3.94 12.55 4.59
N THR A 66 4.97 12.36 3.79
CA THR A 66 4.98 12.73 2.37
C THR A 66 3.96 11.89 1.58
N VAL A 67 3.86 10.59 1.87
CA VAL A 67 2.86 9.71 1.25
C VAL A 67 1.45 10.12 1.64
N CYS A 68 1.21 10.39 2.91
CA CYS A 68 -0.09 10.86 3.41
C CYS A 68 -0.49 12.20 2.78
N GLU A 69 0.44 13.15 2.67
CA GLU A 69 0.19 14.42 1.99
C GLU A 69 -0.15 14.22 0.51
N TYR A 70 0.62 13.38 -0.20
CA TYR A 70 0.34 13.06 -1.60
C TYR A 70 -1.06 12.48 -1.77
N VAL A 71 -1.45 11.50 -0.96
CA VAL A 71 -2.77 10.86 -1.05
C VAL A 71 -3.89 11.86 -0.74
N ASN A 72 -3.70 12.75 0.23
CA ASN A 72 -4.65 13.81 0.56
C ASN A 72 -4.84 14.81 -0.60
N ARG A 73 -3.77 15.19 -1.29
CA ARG A 73 -3.85 16.02 -2.52
C ARG A 73 -4.53 15.28 -3.65
N LEU A 74 -4.16 14.00 -3.85
CA LEU A 74 -4.74 13.15 -4.89
C LEU A 74 -6.25 12.98 -4.70
N LYS A 75 -6.72 12.82 -3.46
CA LYS A 75 -8.15 12.73 -3.17
C LYS A 75 -8.93 13.94 -3.71
N LYS A 76 -8.42 15.16 -3.51
CA LYS A 76 -9.07 16.38 -4.01
C LYS A 76 -9.17 16.42 -5.54
N VAL A 77 -8.20 15.83 -6.24
CA VAL A 77 -8.25 15.68 -7.70
C VAL A 77 -9.22 14.58 -8.10
N ALA A 78 -9.16 13.44 -7.40
CA ALA A 78 -10.04 12.29 -7.66
C ALA A 78 -11.52 12.69 -7.55
N ASP A 79 -11.89 13.50 -6.56
CA ASP A 79 -13.26 13.98 -6.38
C ASP A 79 -13.74 14.83 -7.58
N LYS A 80 -12.84 15.61 -8.21
CA LYS A 80 -13.15 16.46 -9.37
C LYS A 80 -13.31 15.71 -10.69
N VAL A 81 -12.69 14.56 -10.83
CA VAL A 81 -12.68 13.76 -12.07
C VAL A 81 -13.42 12.43 -11.92
N SER A 82 -14.16 12.27 -10.83
CA SER A 82 -14.84 11.03 -10.45
C SER A 82 -15.94 10.59 -11.44
N ASP A 83 -16.39 11.46 -12.32
CA ASP A 83 -17.32 11.15 -13.41
C ASP A 83 -16.66 10.33 -14.54
N LYS A 84 -15.33 10.47 -14.74
CA LYS A 84 -14.58 9.83 -15.82
C LYS A 84 -13.51 8.87 -15.33
N LEU A 85 -12.94 9.12 -14.16
CA LEU A 85 -11.78 8.38 -13.65
C LEU A 85 -12.06 7.77 -12.28
N MET A 86 -11.68 6.51 -12.13
CA MET A 86 -11.53 5.86 -10.83
C MET A 86 -10.05 5.90 -10.45
N ILE A 87 -9.68 6.84 -9.59
CA ILE A 87 -8.29 6.96 -9.13
C ILE A 87 -8.05 6.06 -7.93
N ILE A 88 -7.03 5.21 -8.04
CA ILE A 88 -6.57 4.32 -6.98
C ILE A 88 -5.16 4.76 -6.59
N PRO A 89 -4.96 5.26 -5.36
CA PRO A 89 -3.63 5.60 -4.89
C PRO A 89 -2.78 4.36 -4.75
N ARG A 90 -1.55 4.42 -5.29
CA ARG A 90 -0.55 3.37 -5.14
C ARG A 90 0.46 3.79 -4.08
N VAL A 91 0.62 2.96 -3.06
CA VAL A 91 1.69 3.09 -2.06
C VAL A 91 2.72 2.01 -2.32
N TYR A 92 3.94 2.40 -2.71
CA TYR A 92 4.97 1.48 -3.17
C TYR A 92 5.94 1.16 -2.03
N THR A 93 5.57 0.17 -1.22
CA THR A 93 6.27 -0.24 0.01
C THR A 93 7.42 -1.23 -0.21
N ASN A 94 7.55 -1.80 -1.40
CA ASN A 94 8.62 -2.72 -1.74
C ASN A 94 9.12 -2.45 -3.16
N LYS A 95 10.29 -1.82 -3.28
CA LYS A 95 10.80 -1.34 -4.56
C LYS A 95 12.11 -2.05 -4.96
N PRO A 96 12.11 -2.83 -6.03
CA PRO A 96 13.34 -3.40 -6.58
C PRO A 96 14.21 -2.26 -7.16
N ARG A 97 15.53 -2.33 -6.92
CA ARG A 97 16.51 -1.38 -7.41
C ARG A 97 17.59 -2.10 -8.20
N THR A 98 17.72 -1.78 -9.48
CA THR A 98 18.72 -2.39 -10.36
C THR A 98 20.14 -2.05 -9.93
N THR A 99 20.38 -0.80 -9.51
CA THR A 99 21.70 -0.34 -9.02
C THR A 99 21.95 -0.66 -7.56
N GLY A 100 20.93 -1.07 -6.81
CA GLY A 100 21.01 -1.33 -5.37
C GLY A 100 20.95 -0.09 -4.48
N ASP A 101 20.91 1.11 -5.06
CA ASP A 101 20.86 2.38 -4.31
C ASP A 101 19.43 2.88 -4.07
N GLY A 102 19.24 3.64 -2.99
CA GLY A 102 17.97 4.26 -2.60
C GLY A 102 17.01 3.33 -1.88
N TYR A 103 15.81 3.82 -1.62
CA TYR A 103 14.77 3.09 -0.91
C TYR A 103 14.41 1.76 -1.57
N LYS A 104 14.44 0.66 -0.81
CA LYS A 104 14.18 -0.70 -1.29
C LYS A 104 12.86 -1.28 -0.80
N GLY A 105 12.29 -0.71 0.25
CA GLY A 105 11.04 -1.17 0.85
C GLY A 105 11.10 -1.20 2.38
N MET A 106 9.94 -1.41 3.00
CA MET A 106 9.77 -1.38 4.46
C MET A 106 10.65 -2.41 5.17
N LEU A 107 10.90 -3.56 4.56
CA LEU A 107 11.77 -4.60 5.13
C LEU A 107 13.23 -4.16 5.27
N HIS A 108 13.71 -3.31 4.37
CA HIS A 108 15.11 -2.88 4.35
C HIS A 108 15.31 -1.53 5.00
N GLN A 109 14.44 -0.58 4.69
CA GLN A 109 14.59 0.81 5.10
C GLN A 109 13.26 1.56 4.88
N PRO A 110 12.40 1.68 5.90
CA PRO A 110 11.16 2.43 5.80
C PRO A 110 11.40 3.94 5.61
N ASP A 111 12.41 4.46 6.29
CA ASP A 111 12.88 5.83 6.26
C ASP A 111 14.42 5.79 6.32
N PRO A 112 15.18 6.65 5.62
CA PRO A 112 16.64 6.68 5.67
C PRO A 112 17.24 6.66 7.08
N ASP A 113 16.55 7.27 8.02
CA ASP A 113 17.01 7.42 9.41
C ASP A 113 16.39 6.36 10.36
N LYS A 114 15.59 5.44 9.87
CA LYS A 114 14.92 4.41 10.69
C LYS A 114 15.43 3.00 10.40
N ALA A 115 15.32 2.15 11.41
CA ALA A 115 15.55 0.72 11.24
C ALA A 115 14.47 0.09 10.33
N PRO A 116 14.75 -1.05 9.70
CA PRO A 116 13.75 -1.82 8.98
C PRO A 116 12.50 -2.10 9.83
N ASP A 117 11.34 -1.84 9.28
CA ASP A 117 10.06 -2.00 9.94
C ASP A 117 9.02 -2.52 8.94
N LEU A 118 8.19 -3.45 9.37
CA LEU A 118 7.12 -4.05 8.57
C LEU A 118 5.73 -3.77 9.14
N LEU A 119 5.64 -3.00 10.24
CA LEU A 119 4.38 -2.73 10.94
C LEU A 119 3.95 -1.28 10.81
#